data_2b5f8279120e73755c8bb4e2d335e6f8
#
_entry.id   2b5f8279120e73755c8bb4e2d335e6f8
#
_cell.length_a   1.000
_cell.length_b   1.000
_cell.length_c   1.000
_cell.angle_alpha   90.00
_cell.angle_beta   90.00
_cell.angle_gamma   90.00
#
_symmetry.space_group_name_H-M   'P 1'
#
loop_
_entity.id
_entity.type
_entity.pdbx_description
1 polymer ?
#
loop_
_entity_poly.entity_id
_entity_poly.type
_entity_poly.pdbx_seq_one_letter_code
_entity_poly.pdbx_strand_id
1 'polypeptide(L)'
;MCIRDSCIGAAHNVLNNFDKEFPHWKGRGYKIEGFVWWQGDKDRYLEAHSIRYEKNLVRLIKTLRQEFKAPKAKFVVATLGQTAKDAQPSNDKLILDAQLAVDSATGKYPEFKGNVSTVYTHPLSQGGASNSHYDGNAQTYMDVGVAMGEAMVKLLK
;
A
#
# COMPACT_ATOMS: atom_id res chain seq x y z
N MET A 1 -5.75 11.10 -16.39
CA MET A 1 -6.21 11.08 -14.99
C MET A 1 -5.36 10.06 -14.26
N CYS A 2 -4.69 10.45 -13.19
CA CYS A 2 -3.83 9.54 -12.42
C CYS A 2 -4.72 8.64 -11.53
N ILE A 3 -4.40 7.36 -11.39
CA ILE A 3 -5.13 6.41 -10.51
C ILE A 3 -5.24 6.98 -9.09
N ARG A 4 -4.16 7.58 -8.58
CA ARG A 4 -4.16 8.27 -7.28
C ARG A 4 -5.28 9.31 -7.18
N ASP A 5 -5.41 10.19 -8.16
CA ASP A 5 -6.36 11.31 -8.12
C ASP A 5 -7.81 10.81 -8.21
N SER A 6 -8.05 9.73 -8.98
CA SER A 6 -9.34 9.04 -9.00
C SER A 6 -9.71 8.41 -7.65
N CYS A 7 -8.77 7.72 -7.01
CA CYS A 7 -9.01 7.08 -5.71
C CYS A 7 -9.24 8.12 -4.61
N ILE A 8 -8.45 9.20 -4.59
CA ILE A 8 -8.62 10.31 -3.64
C ILE A 8 -9.99 10.96 -3.84
N GLY A 9 -10.37 11.27 -5.09
CA GLY A 9 -11.67 11.87 -5.39
C GLY A 9 -12.84 10.99 -4.97
N ALA A 10 -12.77 9.69 -5.24
CA ALA A 10 -13.81 8.74 -4.81
C ALA A 10 -13.92 8.66 -3.28
N ALA A 11 -12.79 8.60 -2.58
CA ALA A 11 -12.77 8.58 -1.11
C ALA A 11 -13.35 9.88 -0.52
N HIS A 12 -12.97 11.05 -1.03
CA HIS A 12 -13.55 12.32 -0.59
C HIS A 12 -15.05 12.38 -0.84
N ASN A 13 -15.52 11.88 -1.99
CA ASN A 13 -16.95 11.86 -2.27
C ASN A 13 -17.74 11.05 -1.22
N VAL A 14 -17.25 9.86 -0.86
CA VAL A 14 -17.86 9.04 0.19
C VAL A 14 -17.78 9.73 1.56
N LEU A 15 -16.63 10.26 1.93
CA LEU A 15 -16.41 10.88 3.24
C LEU A 15 -17.22 12.18 3.40
N ASN A 16 -17.36 12.97 2.34
CA ASN A 16 -18.17 14.20 2.36
C ASN A 16 -19.69 13.91 2.43
N ASN A 17 -20.11 12.72 2.00
CA ASN A 17 -21.47 12.24 2.07
C ASN A 17 -21.68 11.16 3.14
N PHE A 18 -20.78 11.11 4.16
CA PHE A 18 -20.69 10.00 5.11
C PHE A 18 -22.02 9.63 5.76
N ASP A 19 -22.78 10.59 6.25
CA ASP A 19 -24.08 10.36 6.91
C ASP A 19 -25.15 9.83 5.94
N LYS A 20 -25.01 10.12 4.64
CA LYS A 20 -25.90 9.60 3.59
C LYS A 20 -25.52 8.19 3.18
N GLU A 21 -24.21 7.95 3.01
CA GLU A 21 -23.68 6.64 2.60
C GLU A 21 -23.79 5.62 3.75
N PHE A 22 -23.67 6.09 5.00
CA PHE A 22 -23.71 5.25 6.21
C PHE A 22 -24.77 5.78 7.21
N PRO A 23 -26.07 5.67 6.92
CA PRO A 23 -27.12 6.29 7.73
C PRO A 23 -27.20 5.77 9.16
N HIS A 24 -26.77 4.51 9.42
CA HIS A 24 -26.70 3.94 10.78
C HIS A 24 -25.60 4.57 11.64
N TRP A 25 -24.64 5.28 11.02
CA TRP A 25 -23.55 5.98 11.69
C TRP A 25 -23.74 7.50 11.70
N LYS A 26 -24.88 8.00 11.24
CA LYS A 26 -25.15 9.42 11.15
C LYS A 26 -24.82 10.16 12.43
N GLY A 27 -24.09 11.27 12.29
CA GLY A 27 -23.68 12.12 13.42
C GLY A 27 -22.52 11.56 14.27
N ARG A 28 -22.00 10.35 13.99
CA ARG A 28 -20.85 9.77 14.72
C ARG A 28 -19.51 10.20 14.15
N GLY A 29 -19.50 10.69 12.90
CA GLY A 29 -18.28 11.04 12.19
C GLY A 29 -17.40 9.83 11.87
N TYR A 30 -16.18 10.13 11.45
CA TYR A 30 -15.17 9.09 11.14
C TYR A 30 -13.78 9.57 11.55
N LYS A 31 -12.84 8.63 11.66
CA LYS A 31 -11.42 8.88 11.84
C LYS A 31 -10.62 8.03 10.87
N ILE A 32 -9.64 8.63 10.22
CA ILE A 32 -8.72 7.90 9.35
C ILE A 32 -7.53 7.42 10.19
N GLU A 33 -7.51 6.13 10.47
CA GLU A 33 -6.46 5.50 11.28
C GLU A 33 -5.25 5.08 10.42
N GLY A 34 -5.48 4.75 9.15
CA GLY A 34 -4.40 4.33 8.27
C GLY A 34 -4.81 4.14 6.81
N PHE A 35 -3.80 3.86 6.01
CA PHE A 35 -3.90 3.55 4.59
C PHE A 35 -3.23 2.21 4.32
N VAL A 36 -3.76 1.49 3.34
CA VAL A 36 -3.16 0.26 2.81
C VAL A 36 -2.87 0.45 1.33
N TRP A 37 -1.73 -0.09 0.86
CA TRP A 37 -1.28 0.06 -0.52
C TRP A 37 -0.69 -1.23 -1.05
N TRP A 38 -1.32 -1.80 -2.05
CA TRP A 38 -0.84 -2.98 -2.77
C TRP A 38 -0.88 -2.71 -4.26
N GLN A 39 0.24 -2.20 -4.80
CA GLN A 39 0.35 -1.76 -6.19
C GLN A 39 1.82 -1.77 -6.61
N GLY A 40 2.09 -1.79 -7.91
CA GLY A 40 3.42 -1.69 -8.51
C GLY A 40 3.55 -2.49 -9.80
N ASP A 41 2.57 -3.34 -10.11
CA ASP A 41 2.65 -4.24 -11.26
C ASP A 41 2.85 -3.47 -12.57
N LYS A 42 2.10 -2.40 -12.79
CA LYS A 42 2.23 -1.62 -14.03
C LYS A 42 3.56 -0.87 -14.13
N ASP A 43 4.14 -0.48 -13.01
CA ASP A 43 5.39 0.30 -12.99
C ASP A 43 6.60 -0.54 -13.39
N ARG A 44 6.61 -1.86 -13.10
CA ARG A 44 7.73 -2.75 -13.42
C ARG A 44 7.97 -2.99 -14.92
N TYR A 45 7.00 -2.66 -15.77
CA TYR A 45 7.15 -2.83 -17.23
C TYR A 45 8.03 -1.76 -17.88
N LEU A 46 8.29 -0.64 -17.19
CA LEU A 46 9.11 0.44 -17.69
C LEU A 46 10.19 0.80 -16.67
N GLU A 47 11.45 0.68 -17.05
CA GLU A 47 12.59 0.99 -16.18
C GLU A 47 12.51 2.40 -15.59
N ALA A 48 12.12 3.39 -16.40
CA ALA A 48 11.94 4.77 -15.96
C ALA A 48 10.88 4.92 -14.84
N HIS A 49 9.88 4.04 -14.79
CA HIS A 49 8.91 4.00 -13.70
C HIS A 49 9.49 3.29 -12.48
N SER A 50 10.14 2.14 -12.69
CA SER A 50 10.72 1.34 -11.61
C SER A 50 11.77 2.13 -10.83
N ILE A 51 12.66 2.86 -11.49
CA ILE A 51 13.67 3.72 -10.87
C ILE A 51 13.03 4.83 -10.01
N ARG A 52 11.89 5.37 -10.42
CA ARG A 52 11.20 6.46 -9.71
C ARG A 52 10.23 5.97 -8.64
N TYR A 53 9.93 4.67 -8.59
CA TYR A 53 8.88 4.12 -7.76
C TYR A 53 9.08 4.42 -6.29
N GLU A 54 10.30 4.28 -5.75
CA GLU A 54 10.61 4.56 -4.36
C GLU A 54 10.28 6.01 -3.97
N LYS A 55 10.79 6.97 -4.76
CA LYS A 55 10.51 8.40 -4.54
C LYS A 55 9.02 8.70 -4.63
N ASN A 56 8.33 8.07 -5.57
CA ASN A 56 6.89 8.24 -5.75
C ASN A 56 6.10 7.62 -4.59
N LEU A 57 6.51 6.46 -4.06
CA LEU A 57 5.87 5.82 -2.91
C LEU A 57 6.02 6.67 -1.64
N VAL A 58 7.22 7.19 -1.37
CA VAL A 58 7.44 8.12 -0.26
C VAL A 58 6.56 9.36 -0.39
N ARG A 59 6.47 9.93 -1.58
CA ARG A 59 5.60 11.07 -1.86
C ARG A 59 4.13 10.73 -1.68
N LEU A 60 3.69 9.55 -2.13
CA LEU A 60 2.31 9.08 -1.98
C LEU A 60 1.91 9.00 -0.49
N ILE A 61 2.74 8.39 0.35
CA ILE A 61 2.50 8.27 1.79
C ILE A 61 2.30 9.67 2.41
N LYS A 62 3.19 10.62 2.11
CA LYS A 62 3.12 11.98 2.61
C LYS A 62 1.88 12.72 2.08
N THR A 63 1.60 12.59 0.79
CA THR A 63 0.46 13.25 0.14
C THR A 63 -0.89 12.75 0.70
N LEU A 64 -1.07 11.43 0.88
CA LEU A 64 -2.32 10.90 1.43
C LEU A 64 -2.55 11.40 2.87
N ARG A 65 -1.51 11.43 3.70
CA ARG A 65 -1.63 11.98 5.06
C ARG A 65 -2.02 13.47 5.06
N GLN A 66 -1.49 14.23 4.14
CA GLN A 66 -1.81 15.67 3.98
C GLN A 66 -3.23 15.85 3.45
N GLU A 67 -3.58 15.17 2.37
CA GLU A 67 -4.86 15.26 1.67
C GLU A 67 -6.04 14.95 2.58
N PHE A 68 -5.91 13.87 3.37
CA PHE A 68 -6.94 13.46 4.30
C PHE A 68 -6.80 14.08 5.70
N LYS A 69 -5.90 15.06 5.89
CA LYS A 69 -5.64 15.75 7.17
C LYS A 69 -5.38 14.76 8.32
N ALA A 70 -4.73 13.64 8.01
CA ALA A 70 -4.45 12.54 8.92
C ALA A 70 -2.93 12.32 9.09
N PRO A 71 -2.17 13.29 9.65
CA PRO A 71 -0.70 13.25 9.67
C PRO A 71 -0.13 12.08 10.48
N LYS A 72 -0.92 11.51 11.39
CA LYS A 72 -0.54 10.36 12.23
C LYS A 72 -1.05 9.02 11.68
N ALA A 73 -1.81 9.02 10.58
CA ALA A 73 -2.34 7.81 9.99
C ALA A 73 -1.21 6.83 9.65
N LYS A 74 -1.41 5.58 10.02
CA LYS A 74 -0.48 4.49 9.74
C LYS A 74 -0.51 4.14 8.27
N PHE A 75 0.53 3.49 7.77
CA PHE A 75 0.59 3.09 6.36
C PHE A 75 1.12 1.67 6.24
N VAL A 76 0.40 0.81 5.55
CA VAL A 76 0.84 -0.56 5.27
C VAL A 76 1.00 -0.73 3.77
N VAL A 77 2.19 -1.16 3.36
CA VAL A 77 2.53 -1.50 1.98
C VAL A 77 2.61 -3.02 1.87
N ALA A 78 1.97 -3.62 0.86
CA ALA A 78 2.23 -4.99 0.47
C ALA A 78 3.15 -4.99 -0.76
N THR A 79 4.17 -5.87 -0.77
CA THR A 79 5.03 -6.03 -1.95
C THR A 79 4.29 -6.77 -3.06
N LEU A 80 4.83 -6.73 -4.29
CA LEU A 80 4.39 -7.65 -5.34
C LEU A 80 4.91 -9.06 -5.02
N GLY A 81 4.05 -10.07 -5.16
CA GLY A 81 4.34 -11.42 -4.68
C GLY A 81 5.32 -12.23 -5.55
N GLN A 82 5.52 -11.85 -6.81
CA GLN A 82 6.33 -12.65 -7.74
C GLN A 82 7.84 -12.56 -7.51
N THR A 83 8.32 -11.55 -6.75
CA THR A 83 9.76 -11.26 -6.66
C THR A 83 10.32 -11.67 -5.30
N ALA A 84 11.30 -12.55 -5.30
CA ALA A 84 12.05 -12.93 -4.11
C ALA A 84 13.10 -11.87 -3.73
N LYS A 85 13.47 -11.82 -2.44
CA LYS A 85 14.47 -10.86 -1.93
C LYS A 85 15.85 -11.04 -2.55
N ASP A 86 16.21 -12.28 -2.89
CA ASP A 86 17.47 -12.69 -3.52
C ASP A 86 17.40 -12.73 -5.06
N ALA A 87 16.30 -12.26 -5.65
CA ALA A 87 16.15 -12.17 -7.10
C ALA A 87 17.25 -11.31 -7.73
N GLN A 88 17.65 -11.69 -8.95
CA GLN A 88 18.61 -10.92 -9.75
C GLN A 88 18.09 -9.50 -10.04
N PRO A 89 19.01 -8.55 -10.28
CA PRO A 89 18.63 -7.18 -10.64
C PRO A 89 17.67 -7.14 -11.84
N SER A 90 16.55 -6.47 -11.66
CA SER A 90 15.48 -6.33 -12.65
C SER A 90 14.55 -5.18 -12.24
N ASN A 91 13.64 -4.79 -13.12
CA ASN A 91 12.60 -3.83 -12.78
C ASN A 91 11.73 -4.31 -11.61
N ASP A 92 11.42 -5.62 -11.57
CA ASP A 92 10.66 -6.23 -10.48
C ASP A 92 11.40 -6.10 -9.15
N LYS A 93 12.72 -6.30 -9.17
CA LYS A 93 13.59 -6.15 -7.99
C LYS A 93 13.65 -4.69 -7.53
N LEU A 94 13.71 -3.73 -8.46
CA LEU A 94 13.65 -2.30 -8.13
C LEU A 94 12.35 -1.94 -7.41
N ILE A 95 11.21 -2.47 -7.87
CA ILE A 95 9.91 -2.26 -7.20
C ILE A 95 9.91 -2.87 -5.80
N LEU A 96 10.37 -4.13 -5.66
CA LEU A 96 10.46 -4.79 -4.35
C LEU A 96 11.33 -4.00 -3.38
N ASP A 97 12.53 -3.59 -3.80
CA ASP A 97 13.47 -2.87 -2.95
C ASP A 97 12.89 -1.50 -2.54
N ALA A 98 12.21 -0.83 -3.45
CA ALA A 98 11.51 0.41 -3.17
C ALA A 98 10.39 0.25 -2.13
N GLN A 99 9.65 -0.86 -2.21
CA GLN A 99 8.59 -1.17 -1.23
C GLN A 99 9.16 -1.54 0.14
N LEU A 100 10.29 -2.24 0.19
CA LEU A 100 10.98 -2.56 1.44
C LEU A 100 11.69 -1.34 2.03
N ALA A 101 12.13 -0.38 1.20
CA ALA A 101 12.83 0.82 1.65
C ALA A 101 11.99 1.71 2.57
N VAL A 102 10.66 1.67 2.49
CA VAL A 102 9.77 2.49 3.33
C VAL A 102 9.36 1.82 4.64
N ASP A 103 9.75 0.56 4.86
CA ASP A 103 9.45 -0.17 6.10
C ASP A 103 10.06 0.50 7.33
N SER A 104 9.31 0.58 8.42
CA SER A 104 9.74 1.28 9.63
C SER A 104 10.85 0.58 10.41
N ALA A 105 11.00 -0.74 10.27
CA ALA A 105 11.98 -1.51 11.01
C ALA A 105 13.30 -1.66 10.24
N THR A 106 13.22 -1.81 8.91
CA THR A 106 14.36 -2.16 8.07
C THR A 106 14.63 -1.18 6.94
N GLY A 107 13.70 -0.24 6.74
CA GLY A 107 13.80 0.75 5.68
C GLY A 107 14.74 1.91 6.00
N LYS A 108 14.96 2.76 5.02
CA LYS A 108 15.93 3.86 5.07
C LYS A 108 15.34 5.24 5.40
N TYR A 109 14.03 5.30 5.73
CA TYR A 109 13.35 6.58 6.00
C TYR A 109 13.03 6.75 7.49
N PRO A 110 13.84 7.53 8.25
CA PRO A 110 13.63 7.71 9.69
C PRO A 110 12.25 8.24 10.07
N GLU A 111 11.66 9.07 9.22
CA GLU A 111 10.31 9.63 9.41
C GLU A 111 9.19 8.60 9.36
N PHE A 112 9.47 7.40 8.84
CA PHE A 112 8.50 6.30 8.78
C PHE A 112 8.59 5.34 9.96
N LYS A 113 9.54 5.56 10.87
CA LYS A 113 9.73 4.71 12.05
C LYS A 113 8.45 4.66 12.91
N GLY A 114 7.95 3.45 13.15
CA GLY A 114 6.74 3.20 13.96
C GLY A 114 5.41 3.62 13.31
N ASN A 115 5.41 4.01 12.01
CA ASN A 115 4.19 4.47 11.36
C ASN A 115 3.99 3.98 9.91
N VAL A 116 4.97 3.27 9.34
CA VAL A 116 4.84 2.57 8.06
C VAL A 116 5.30 1.13 8.25
N SER A 117 4.62 0.15 7.67
CA SER A 117 5.05 -1.24 7.66
C SER A 117 4.94 -1.82 6.26
N THR A 118 5.93 -2.63 5.87
CA THR A 118 5.88 -3.34 4.59
C THR A 118 5.70 -4.84 4.84
N VAL A 119 4.64 -5.39 4.27
CA VAL A 119 4.37 -6.82 4.25
C VAL A 119 5.07 -7.43 3.03
N TYR A 120 6.03 -8.30 3.28
CA TYR A 120 6.68 -9.08 2.22
C TYR A 120 5.79 -10.26 1.82
N THR A 121 5.17 -10.17 0.65
CA THR A 121 4.09 -11.07 0.22
C THR A 121 4.56 -12.26 -0.59
N HIS A 122 5.82 -12.34 -1.01
CA HIS A 122 6.32 -13.45 -1.83
C HIS A 122 6.02 -14.84 -1.24
N PRO A 123 6.22 -15.10 0.06
CA PRO A 123 5.89 -16.40 0.65
C PRO A 123 4.38 -16.68 0.74
N LEU A 124 3.55 -15.66 0.63
CA LEU A 124 2.08 -15.76 0.70
C LEU A 124 1.45 -15.92 -0.69
N SER A 125 2.22 -15.65 -1.75
CA SER A 125 1.69 -15.54 -3.11
C SER A 125 1.76 -16.88 -3.83
N GLN A 126 0.61 -17.36 -4.30
CA GLN A 126 0.42 -18.56 -5.08
C GLN A 126 -0.33 -18.21 -6.37
N GLY A 127 -0.25 -19.08 -7.38
CA GLY A 127 -1.00 -18.89 -8.63
C GLY A 127 -0.29 -18.02 -9.66
N GLY A 128 1.00 -17.70 -9.49
CA GLY A 128 1.79 -17.00 -10.50
C GLY A 128 2.02 -15.52 -10.20
N ALA A 129 2.23 -14.71 -11.24
CA ALA A 129 2.61 -13.32 -11.11
C ALA A 129 1.42 -12.37 -10.94
N SER A 130 1.69 -11.16 -10.42
CA SER A 130 0.68 -10.13 -10.19
C SER A 130 -0.06 -9.67 -11.46
N ASN A 131 0.59 -9.72 -12.63
CA ASN A 131 -0.04 -9.34 -13.90
C ASN A 131 -1.13 -10.32 -14.38
N SER A 132 -1.08 -11.57 -13.95
CA SER A 132 -2.16 -12.56 -14.13
C SER A 132 -3.14 -12.57 -12.95
N HIS A 133 -3.05 -11.59 -12.06
CA HIS A 133 -3.86 -11.56 -10.84
C HIS A 133 -3.73 -12.85 -10.02
N TYR A 134 -2.50 -13.41 -9.96
CA TYR A 134 -2.21 -14.68 -9.27
C TYR A 134 -3.13 -15.82 -9.74
N ASP A 135 -3.49 -15.81 -11.05
CA ASP A 135 -4.45 -16.73 -11.69
C ASP A 135 -5.79 -16.85 -10.93
N GLY A 136 -6.24 -15.76 -10.33
CA GLY A 136 -7.46 -15.70 -9.53
C GLY A 136 -7.38 -16.45 -8.20
N ASN A 137 -6.17 -16.78 -7.72
CA ASN A 137 -5.99 -17.52 -6.48
C ASN A 137 -6.50 -16.73 -5.27
N ALA A 138 -7.70 -17.08 -4.80
CA ALA A 138 -8.35 -16.40 -3.69
C ALA A 138 -7.54 -16.49 -2.39
N GLN A 139 -6.81 -17.59 -2.16
CA GLN A 139 -5.99 -17.77 -0.96
C GLN A 139 -4.89 -16.70 -0.87
N THR A 140 -4.22 -16.39 -2.00
CA THR A 140 -3.23 -15.30 -2.05
C THR A 140 -3.81 -13.96 -1.58
N TYR A 141 -5.01 -13.61 -2.07
CA TYR A 141 -5.65 -12.35 -1.66
C TYR A 141 -6.04 -12.34 -0.17
N MET A 142 -6.53 -13.46 0.33
CA MET A 142 -6.88 -13.61 1.75
C MET A 142 -5.64 -13.52 2.65
N ASP A 143 -4.58 -14.26 2.32
CA ASP A 143 -3.36 -14.31 3.14
C ASP A 143 -2.65 -12.94 3.16
N VAL A 144 -2.56 -12.28 2.01
CA VAL A 144 -2.00 -10.92 1.93
C VAL A 144 -2.87 -9.93 2.70
N GLY A 145 -4.20 -10.01 2.56
CA GLY A 145 -5.14 -9.16 3.29
C GLY A 145 -5.03 -9.31 4.80
N VAL A 146 -4.95 -10.55 5.30
CA VAL A 146 -4.75 -10.85 6.72
C VAL A 146 -3.41 -10.28 7.20
N ALA A 147 -2.32 -10.53 6.48
CA ALA A 147 -1.00 -10.03 6.84
C ALA A 147 -0.94 -8.48 6.88
N MET A 148 -1.61 -7.80 5.94
CA MET A 148 -1.74 -6.34 5.95
C MET A 148 -2.55 -5.84 7.16
N GLY A 149 -3.64 -6.54 7.51
CA GLY A 149 -4.46 -6.25 8.69
C GLY A 149 -3.66 -6.40 9.99
N GLU A 150 -2.92 -7.48 10.13
CA GLU A 150 -2.04 -7.71 11.29
C GLU A 150 -0.94 -6.66 11.41
N ALA A 151 -0.32 -6.27 10.30
CA ALA A 151 0.67 -5.20 10.27
C ALA A 151 0.05 -3.85 10.71
N MET A 152 -1.17 -3.53 10.25
CA MET A 152 -1.89 -2.34 10.67
C MET A 152 -2.18 -2.36 12.17
N VAL A 153 -2.68 -3.47 12.70
CA VAL A 153 -2.96 -3.63 14.14
C VAL A 153 -1.70 -3.44 14.98
N LYS A 154 -0.55 -3.96 14.52
CA LYS A 154 0.74 -3.76 15.22
C LYS A 154 1.18 -2.29 15.24
N LEU A 155 0.95 -1.55 14.16
CA LEU A 155 1.27 -0.13 14.10
C LEU A 155 0.34 0.75 14.96
N LEU A 156 -0.90 0.31 15.19
CA LEU A 156 -1.90 1.05 15.96
C LEU A 156 -1.78 0.87 17.49
N LYS A 157 -1.04 -0.14 17.92
CA LYS A 157 -0.68 -0.37 19.33
C LYS A 157 0.46 0.53 19.78
#